data_5ae7b17c52f8afbb5ca3952dcf09942a
#
_entry.id   5ae7b17c52f8afbb5ca3952dcf09942a
#
_cell.length_a   1.000
_cell.length_b   1.000
_cell.length_c   1.000
_cell.angle_alpha   90.00
_cell.angle_beta   90.00
_cell.angle_gamma   90.00
#
_symmetry.space_group_name_H-M   'P 1'
#
loop_
_entity.id
_entity.type
_entity.pdbx_description
1 polymer ?
#
loop_
_entity_poly.entity_id
_entity_poly.type
_entity_poly.pdbx_seq_one_letter_code
_entity_poly.pdbx_strand_id
1 'polypeptide(L)'
;MVLVIGVNGVGKSTILNKVVKGLYGGGEFASHMLKGVRLTVSPDDAKWIRFDVIRSIDRPLLKEDVLAKMDASLATELDWQLFQLQRKYLDYQVNIGNRIIAVLQGGGPDASQKAQQLMAPKLCFQDIIDDLFKDTGKKIIRTENEIRFSQIGEKLLPYQLSSGEKQMLCILLTVLVEDQLPYVLFMDEPEVSLHFEWQQRLIDLVLKINPNVQLIMTTHSPAVVMNGWGDKVTEVTDITIN
;
A
#
# COMPACT_ATOMS: atom_id res chain seq x y z
N MET A 1 9.72 -10.53 5.39
CA MET A 1 8.61 -9.84 6.07
C MET A 1 8.93 -9.76 7.55
N VAL A 2 8.66 -8.62 8.19
CA VAL A 2 8.78 -8.44 9.65
C VAL A 2 7.48 -7.81 10.14
N LEU A 3 6.87 -8.42 11.14
CA LEU A 3 5.68 -7.91 11.83
C LEU A 3 6.09 -7.52 13.25
N VAL A 4 5.81 -6.28 13.64
CA VAL A 4 6.07 -5.78 14.99
C VAL A 4 4.73 -5.66 15.70
N ILE A 5 4.51 -6.48 16.71
CA ILE A 5 3.28 -6.47 17.51
C ILE A 5 3.53 -6.00 18.93
N GLY A 6 2.46 -5.73 19.66
CA GLY A 6 2.46 -5.38 21.08
C GLY A 6 1.21 -4.59 21.45
N VAL A 7 0.96 -4.45 22.74
CA VAL A 7 -0.16 -3.67 23.25
C VAL A 7 -0.03 -2.19 22.90
N ASN A 8 -1.14 -1.45 22.99
CA ASN A 8 -1.14 -0.01 22.73
C ASN A 8 -0.20 0.73 23.70
N GLY A 9 0.52 1.72 23.17
CA GLY A 9 1.45 2.54 23.95
C GLY A 9 2.85 1.97 24.16
N VAL A 10 3.15 0.74 23.70
CA VAL A 10 4.45 0.08 23.90
C VAL A 10 5.58 0.62 22.98
N GLY A 11 5.24 1.53 22.04
CA GLY A 11 6.25 2.20 21.19
C GLY A 11 6.38 1.66 19.76
N LYS A 12 5.45 0.83 19.27
CA LYS A 12 5.46 0.28 17.89
C LYS A 12 5.65 1.35 16.82
N SER A 13 4.73 2.31 16.78
CA SER A 13 4.79 3.45 15.82
C SER A 13 6.05 4.30 16.00
N THR A 14 6.58 4.38 17.23
CA THR A 14 7.83 5.10 17.50
C THR A 14 9.01 4.41 16.83
N ILE A 15 9.09 3.08 16.91
CA ILE A 15 10.15 2.29 16.26
C ILE A 15 10.05 2.46 14.74
N LEU A 16 8.86 2.21 14.17
CA LEU A 16 8.63 2.35 12.73
C LEU A 16 8.99 3.75 12.24
N ASN A 17 8.52 4.80 12.92
CA ASN A 17 8.84 6.19 12.56
C ASN A 17 10.34 6.52 12.66
N LYS A 18 11.08 5.93 13.61
CA LYS A 18 12.55 6.10 13.69
C LYS A 18 13.24 5.45 12.49
N VAL A 19 12.82 4.24 12.09
CA VAL A 19 13.36 3.57 10.91
C VAL A 19 13.10 4.39 9.66
N VAL A 20 11.85 4.80 9.44
CA VAL A 20 11.43 5.60 8.29
C VAL A 20 12.18 6.95 8.23
N LYS A 21 12.31 7.67 9.37
CA LYS A 21 13.08 8.93 9.42
C LYS A 21 14.54 8.72 9.05
N GLY A 22 15.11 7.58 9.38
CA GLY A 22 16.46 7.25 9.00
C GLY A 22 16.64 7.05 7.51
N LEU A 23 15.64 6.45 6.87
CA LEU A 23 15.65 6.27 5.42
C LEU A 23 15.50 7.60 4.66
N TYR A 24 14.70 8.55 5.19
CA TYR A 24 14.59 9.90 4.60
C TYR A 24 15.85 10.77 4.76
N GLY A 25 16.70 10.48 5.73
CA GLY A 25 17.89 11.30 6.04
C GLY A 25 19.01 11.25 5.02
N GLY A 26 18.91 10.47 3.95
CA GLY A 26 19.68 10.55 2.69
C GLY A 26 21.18 10.70 2.83
N GLY A 27 21.85 9.81 3.56
CA GLY A 27 23.30 9.65 3.52
C GLY A 27 23.66 8.26 3.00
N GLU A 28 24.92 8.06 2.60
CA GLU A 28 25.40 6.71 2.28
C GLU A 28 25.00 5.76 3.41
N PHE A 29 24.34 4.65 3.09
CA PHE A 29 23.84 3.66 4.06
C PHE A 29 24.94 2.91 4.82
N ALA A 30 26.17 3.42 4.80
CA ALA A 30 27.23 2.94 5.65
C ALA A 30 26.89 3.20 7.12
N SER A 31 26.29 2.22 7.78
CA SER A 31 26.10 2.10 9.24
C SER A 31 25.60 3.38 9.96
N HIS A 32 24.48 3.95 9.53
CA HIS A 32 23.86 5.03 10.29
C HIS A 32 23.19 4.48 11.55
N MET A 33 23.82 4.67 12.69
CA MET A 33 23.18 4.54 13.98
C MET A 33 22.17 5.69 14.18
N LEU A 34 20.95 5.49 13.74
CA LEU A 34 19.83 6.28 14.22
C LEU A 34 19.66 5.99 15.70
N LYS A 35 19.67 6.99 16.56
CA LYS A 35 19.51 6.92 18.03
C LYS A 35 18.78 5.64 18.48
N GLY A 36 19.52 4.54 18.66
CA GLY A 36 19.01 3.23 19.08
C GLY A 36 18.51 2.27 17.98
N VAL A 37 18.55 2.62 16.69
CA VAL A 37 18.19 1.72 15.58
C VAL A 37 19.37 1.57 14.63
N ARG A 38 19.81 0.32 14.40
CA ARG A 38 20.80 -0.01 13.37
C ARG A 38 20.08 -0.54 12.16
N LEU A 39 20.26 0.09 11.00
CA LEU A 39 19.76 -0.40 9.72
C LEU A 39 20.91 -1.13 9.01
N THR A 40 20.66 -2.37 8.62
CA THR A 40 21.53 -3.14 7.75
C THR A 40 20.78 -3.44 6.47
N VAL A 41 21.39 -3.13 5.33
CA VAL A 41 20.79 -3.36 4.02
C VAL A 41 21.56 -4.44 3.27
N SER A 42 20.88 -5.16 2.40
CA SER A 42 21.50 -6.17 1.54
C SER A 42 21.06 -5.89 0.10
N PRO A 43 21.98 -5.85 -0.86
CA PRO A 43 23.45 -6.00 -0.70
C PRO A 43 24.08 -4.81 0.03
N ASP A 44 25.26 -5.02 0.65
CA ASP A 44 25.94 -4.03 1.50
C ASP A 44 26.37 -2.76 0.76
N ASP A 45 26.43 -2.79 -0.57
CA ASP A 45 26.74 -1.66 -1.46
C ASP A 45 25.49 -0.91 -1.96
N ALA A 46 24.31 -1.28 -1.48
CA ALA A 46 23.08 -0.59 -1.84
C ALA A 46 23.13 0.89 -1.42
N LYS A 47 23.04 1.80 -2.41
CA LYS A 47 23.13 3.25 -2.17
C LYS A 47 21.79 3.89 -1.85
N TRP A 48 20.68 3.22 -2.15
CA TRP A 48 19.32 3.72 -1.94
C TRP A 48 18.34 2.56 -1.76
N ILE A 49 17.26 2.81 -1.03
CA ILE A 49 16.17 1.88 -0.82
C ILE A 49 14.89 2.57 -1.31
N ARG A 50 14.12 1.86 -2.15
CA ARG A 50 12.78 2.28 -2.51
C ARG A 50 11.84 1.87 -1.38
N PHE A 51 11.02 2.78 -0.90
CA PHE A 51 10.04 2.48 0.14
C PHE A 51 8.83 3.40 0.06
N ASP A 52 7.69 2.90 0.56
CA ASP A 52 6.48 3.67 0.83
C ASP A 52 6.05 3.49 2.28
N VAL A 53 5.27 4.46 2.79
CA VAL A 53 4.76 4.45 4.16
C VAL A 53 3.26 4.68 4.15
N ILE A 54 2.51 3.73 4.70
CA ILE A 54 1.06 3.83 4.89
C ILE A 54 0.77 3.99 6.37
N ARG A 55 0.01 5.02 6.70
CA ARG A 55 -0.48 5.30 8.06
C ARG A 55 -1.99 5.10 8.11
N SER A 56 -2.45 4.50 9.18
CA SER A 56 -3.87 4.17 9.36
C SER A 56 -4.74 5.30 9.87
N ILE A 57 -4.15 6.37 10.38
CA ILE A 57 -4.91 7.45 11.00
C ILE A 57 -5.36 8.43 9.92
N ASP A 58 -6.64 8.36 9.55
CA ASP A 58 -7.28 9.33 8.69
C ASP A 58 -7.56 10.61 9.48
N ARG A 59 -6.90 11.69 9.10
CA ARG A 59 -7.01 13.00 9.75
C ARG A 59 -7.62 14.00 8.78
N PRO A 60 -8.52 14.89 9.26
CA PRO A 60 -8.96 16.01 8.44
C PRO A 60 -7.76 16.90 8.06
N LEU A 61 -7.66 17.24 6.77
CA LEU A 61 -6.63 18.16 6.28
C LEU A 61 -6.87 19.60 6.74
N LEU A 62 -8.15 19.94 6.93
CA LEU A 62 -8.61 21.26 7.37
C LEU A 62 -9.56 21.10 8.55
N LYS A 63 -9.74 22.20 9.32
CA LYS A 63 -10.75 22.24 10.38
C LYS A 63 -12.15 22.12 9.78
N GLU A 64 -13.06 21.46 10.50
CA GLU A 64 -14.44 21.19 10.04
C GLU A 64 -15.20 22.46 9.58
N ASP A 65 -14.99 23.59 10.26
CA ASP A 65 -15.60 24.88 9.92
C ASP A 65 -15.09 25.45 8.59
N VAL A 66 -13.88 25.09 8.17
CA VAL A 66 -13.31 25.47 6.87
C VAL A 66 -13.79 24.51 5.78
N LEU A 67 -13.83 23.19 6.06
CA LEU A 67 -14.35 22.18 5.15
C LEU A 67 -15.81 22.43 4.78
N ALA A 68 -16.65 22.83 5.74
CA ALA A 68 -18.07 23.14 5.50
C ALA A 68 -18.30 24.34 4.56
N LYS A 69 -17.30 25.20 4.37
CA LYS A 69 -17.34 26.37 3.48
C LYS A 69 -16.70 26.13 2.12
N MET A 70 -15.99 25.02 1.95
CA MET A 70 -15.34 24.64 0.71
C MET A 70 -16.04 23.41 0.14
N ASP A 71 -16.41 23.47 -1.12
CA ASP A 71 -16.87 22.29 -1.89
C ASP A 71 -15.65 21.41 -2.22
N ALA A 72 -14.98 20.90 -1.17
CA ALA A 72 -13.73 20.18 -1.28
C ALA A 72 -14.00 18.67 -1.29
N SER A 73 -13.79 18.04 -2.43
CA SER A 73 -13.82 16.58 -2.56
C SER A 73 -12.71 15.87 -1.78
N LEU A 74 -11.67 16.61 -1.37
CA LEU A 74 -10.50 16.12 -0.61
C LEU A 74 -10.57 16.65 0.82
N ALA A 75 -11.20 15.89 1.71
CA ALA A 75 -11.45 16.32 3.09
C ALA A 75 -10.41 15.76 4.08
N THR A 76 -9.84 14.60 3.79
CA THR A 76 -9.01 13.83 4.72
C THR A 76 -7.62 13.53 4.15
N GLU A 77 -6.72 13.07 5.03
CA GLU A 77 -5.39 12.62 4.61
C GLU A 77 -5.45 11.42 3.66
N LEU A 78 -6.40 10.50 3.87
CA LEU A 78 -6.64 9.39 2.93
C LEU A 78 -7.10 9.88 1.55
N ASP A 79 -7.97 10.89 1.48
CA ASP A 79 -8.39 11.47 0.20
C ASP A 79 -7.20 12.07 -0.55
N TRP A 80 -6.30 12.74 0.16
CA TRP A 80 -5.08 13.30 -0.42
C TRP A 80 -4.12 12.20 -0.91
N GLN A 81 -3.94 11.14 -0.14
CA GLN A 81 -3.14 9.98 -0.56
C GLN A 81 -3.74 9.33 -1.80
N LEU A 82 -5.05 9.12 -1.85
CA LEU A 82 -5.75 8.59 -3.03
C LEU A 82 -5.57 9.49 -4.25
N PHE A 83 -5.63 10.81 -4.08
CA PHE A 83 -5.38 11.75 -5.16
C PHE A 83 -3.96 11.60 -5.74
N GLN A 84 -2.96 11.52 -4.87
CA GLN A 84 -1.58 11.30 -5.32
C GLN A 84 -1.40 9.92 -5.98
N LEU A 85 -2.02 8.88 -5.44
CA LEU A 85 -1.98 7.53 -6.01
C LEU A 85 -2.68 7.45 -7.36
N GLN A 86 -3.77 8.21 -7.59
CA GLN A 86 -4.39 8.32 -8.91
C GLN A 86 -3.40 8.84 -9.96
N ARG A 87 -2.55 9.80 -9.61
CA ARG A 87 -1.49 10.31 -10.52
C ARG A 87 -0.45 9.24 -10.82
N LYS A 88 0.06 8.57 -9.78
CA LYS A 88 0.99 7.44 -9.96
C LYS A 88 0.36 6.31 -10.79
N TYR A 89 -0.95 6.05 -10.62
CA TYR A 89 -1.66 5.04 -11.39
C TYR A 89 -1.77 5.38 -12.87
N LEU A 90 -1.98 6.65 -13.22
CA LEU A 90 -1.95 7.10 -14.63
C LEU A 90 -0.57 6.86 -15.25
N ASP A 91 0.51 7.23 -14.56
CA ASP A 91 1.88 6.99 -15.01
C ASP A 91 2.17 5.48 -15.16
N TYR A 92 1.73 4.66 -14.19
CA TYR A 92 1.82 3.21 -14.25
C TYR A 92 1.13 2.65 -15.50
N GLN A 93 -0.09 3.10 -15.81
CA GLN A 93 -0.82 2.62 -16.99
C GLN A 93 -0.11 3.00 -18.31
N VAL A 94 0.41 4.22 -18.39
CA VAL A 94 1.19 4.67 -19.58
C VAL A 94 2.43 3.81 -19.74
N ASN A 95 3.18 3.55 -18.66
CA ASN A 95 4.39 2.72 -18.70
C ASN A 95 4.07 1.28 -19.14
N ILE A 96 3.04 0.66 -18.57
CA ILE A 96 2.60 -0.68 -18.97
C ILE A 96 2.14 -0.69 -20.43
N GLY A 97 1.36 0.31 -20.86
CA GLY A 97 0.91 0.45 -22.24
C GLY A 97 2.09 0.52 -23.24
N ASN A 98 3.07 1.36 -22.95
CA ASN A 98 4.28 1.48 -23.79
C ASN A 98 5.07 0.16 -23.87
N ARG A 99 5.20 -0.57 -22.74
CA ARG A 99 5.87 -1.88 -22.73
C ARG A 99 5.10 -2.92 -23.53
N ILE A 100 3.77 -2.94 -23.46
CA ILE A 100 2.92 -3.83 -24.24
C ILE A 100 3.09 -3.53 -25.75
N ILE A 101 3.03 -2.26 -26.13
CA ILE A 101 3.24 -1.83 -27.53
C ILE A 101 4.62 -2.30 -28.02
N ALA A 102 5.67 -2.07 -27.27
CA ALA A 102 7.03 -2.49 -27.62
C ALA A 102 7.13 -4.02 -27.80
N VAL A 103 6.51 -4.80 -26.93
CA VAL A 103 6.48 -6.27 -27.03
C VAL A 103 5.73 -6.72 -28.29
N LEU A 104 4.59 -6.12 -28.60
CA LEU A 104 3.80 -6.47 -29.78
C LEU A 104 4.48 -6.06 -31.09
N GLN A 105 5.13 -4.89 -31.13
CA GLN A 105 5.91 -4.41 -32.29
C GLN A 105 7.17 -5.25 -32.53
N GLY A 106 7.81 -5.74 -31.47
CA GLY A 106 8.98 -6.62 -31.57
C GLY A 106 8.66 -7.97 -32.21
N GLY A 107 7.38 -8.37 -32.23
CA GLY A 107 6.92 -9.62 -32.83
C GLY A 107 7.42 -10.85 -32.07
N GLY A 108 7.17 -12.00 -32.64
CA GLY A 108 7.60 -13.28 -32.08
C GLY A 108 6.43 -14.11 -31.53
N PRO A 109 6.63 -15.44 -31.42
CA PRO A 109 5.55 -16.37 -31.08
C PRO A 109 4.93 -16.10 -29.69
N ASP A 110 5.70 -15.52 -28.77
CA ASP A 110 5.28 -15.30 -27.38
C ASP A 110 4.83 -13.86 -27.09
N ALA A 111 4.75 -12.98 -28.10
CA ALA A 111 4.45 -11.56 -27.89
C ALA A 111 3.09 -11.35 -27.18
N SER A 112 2.07 -12.08 -27.60
CA SER A 112 0.75 -12.02 -26.98
C SER A 112 0.76 -12.47 -25.52
N GLN A 113 1.46 -13.56 -25.20
CA GLN A 113 1.59 -14.08 -23.84
C GLN A 113 2.34 -13.08 -22.93
N LYS A 114 3.44 -12.49 -23.42
CA LYS A 114 4.20 -11.47 -22.69
C LYS A 114 3.36 -10.22 -22.44
N ALA A 115 2.56 -9.78 -23.41
CA ALA A 115 1.64 -8.66 -23.24
C ALA A 115 0.58 -8.95 -22.14
N GLN A 116 0.02 -10.17 -22.11
CA GLN A 116 -0.89 -10.59 -21.06
C GLN A 116 -0.23 -10.62 -19.68
N GLN A 117 1.01 -11.10 -19.56
CA GLN A 117 1.77 -11.10 -18.32
C GLN A 117 2.00 -9.68 -17.78
N LEU A 118 2.28 -8.71 -18.66
CA LEU A 118 2.41 -7.30 -18.26
C LEU A 118 1.10 -6.71 -17.72
N MET A 119 -0.06 -7.15 -18.22
CA MET A 119 -1.36 -6.69 -17.73
C MET A 119 -1.84 -7.41 -16.46
N ALA A 120 -1.33 -8.60 -16.18
CA ALA A 120 -1.82 -9.46 -15.13
C ALA A 120 -1.88 -8.80 -13.73
N PRO A 121 -0.89 -8.00 -13.26
CA PRO A 121 -0.96 -7.33 -11.96
C PRO A 121 -2.12 -6.33 -11.87
N LYS A 122 -2.37 -5.55 -12.94
CA LYS A 122 -3.50 -4.62 -12.99
C LYS A 122 -4.83 -5.34 -12.93
N LEU A 123 -5.01 -6.40 -13.70
CA LEU A 123 -6.23 -7.19 -13.71
C LEU A 123 -6.45 -7.86 -12.35
N CYS A 124 -5.40 -8.43 -11.76
CA CYS A 124 -5.45 -9.03 -10.42
C CYS A 124 -5.89 -8.01 -9.36
N PHE A 125 -5.33 -6.79 -9.38
CA PHE A 125 -5.74 -5.70 -8.50
C PHE A 125 -7.23 -5.37 -8.66
N GLN A 126 -7.70 -5.21 -9.89
CA GLN A 126 -9.10 -4.88 -10.17
C GLN A 126 -10.06 -5.99 -9.70
N ASP A 127 -9.69 -7.25 -9.90
CA ASP A 127 -10.48 -8.41 -9.44
C ASP A 127 -10.51 -8.48 -7.90
N ILE A 128 -9.40 -8.17 -7.23
CA ILE A 128 -9.33 -8.11 -5.77
C ILE A 128 -10.26 -7.02 -5.23
N ILE A 129 -10.21 -5.82 -5.81
CA ILE A 129 -11.07 -4.70 -5.39
C ILE A 129 -12.55 -5.04 -5.60
N ASP A 130 -12.91 -5.62 -6.75
CA ASP A 130 -14.29 -6.04 -7.03
C ASP A 130 -14.77 -7.13 -6.03
N ASP A 131 -13.91 -8.07 -5.62
CA ASP A 131 -14.24 -9.07 -4.59
C ASP A 131 -14.40 -8.44 -3.19
N LEU A 132 -13.51 -7.54 -2.82
CA LEU A 132 -13.57 -6.86 -1.51
C LEU A 132 -14.83 -5.99 -1.38
N PHE A 133 -15.24 -5.31 -2.45
CA PHE A 133 -16.36 -4.37 -2.42
C PHE A 133 -17.71 -4.98 -2.86
N LYS A 134 -17.76 -6.30 -3.08
CA LYS A 134 -18.96 -6.99 -3.57
C LYS A 134 -20.18 -6.77 -2.68
N ASP A 135 -20.01 -6.78 -1.36
CA ASP A 135 -21.10 -6.66 -0.40
C ASP A 135 -21.73 -5.24 -0.39
N THR A 136 -20.96 -4.23 -0.80
CA THR A 136 -21.45 -2.87 -0.99
C THR A 136 -21.93 -2.59 -2.42
N GLY A 137 -21.83 -3.58 -3.32
CA GLY A 137 -22.25 -3.48 -4.71
C GLY A 137 -21.41 -2.54 -5.57
N LYS A 138 -20.23 -2.15 -5.10
CA LYS A 138 -19.31 -1.30 -5.83
C LYS A 138 -18.40 -2.14 -6.72
N LYS A 139 -18.20 -1.68 -7.98
CA LYS A 139 -17.29 -2.31 -8.94
C LYS A 139 -16.40 -1.27 -9.59
N ILE A 140 -15.14 -1.60 -9.79
CA ILE A 140 -14.19 -0.73 -10.49
C ILE A 140 -14.57 -0.60 -11.97
N ILE A 141 -14.54 0.62 -12.52
CA ILE A 141 -14.80 0.87 -13.94
C ILE A 141 -13.48 0.68 -14.70
N ARG A 142 -13.35 -0.44 -15.39
CA ARG A 142 -12.08 -0.88 -16.01
C ARG A 142 -11.72 -0.11 -17.28
N THR A 143 -12.68 0.60 -17.87
CA THR A 143 -12.52 1.37 -19.11
C THR A 143 -12.05 2.80 -18.89
N GLU A 144 -11.97 3.25 -17.64
CA GLU A 144 -11.52 4.59 -17.30
C GLU A 144 -10.02 4.63 -16.98
N ASN A 145 -9.41 5.77 -17.26
CA ASN A 145 -7.98 5.97 -16.97
C ASN A 145 -7.70 6.18 -15.48
N GLU A 146 -8.65 6.75 -14.76
CA GLU A 146 -8.59 6.92 -13.31
C GLU A 146 -9.37 5.81 -12.61
N ILE A 147 -9.02 5.54 -11.35
CA ILE A 147 -9.83 4.64 -10.52
C ILE A 147 -11.17 5.31 -10.24
N ARG A 148 -12.23 4.70 -10.72
CA ARG A 148 -13.62 5.07 -10.45
C ARG A 148 -14.44 3.83 -10.23
N PHE A 149 -15.56 3.98 -9.55
CA PHE A 149 -16.46 2.88 -9.22
C PHE A 149 -17.83 3.11 -9.84
N SER A 150 -18.54 2.02 -10.10
CA SER A 150 -19.97 2.02 -10.38
C SER A 150 -20.73 1.42 -9.21
N GLN A 151 -21.84 2.04 -8.80
CA GLN A 151 -22.77 1.51 -7.80
C GLN A 151 -24.18 1.93 -8.20
N ILE A 152 -25.08 0.97 -8.37
CA ILE A 152 -26.50 1.18 -8.73
C ILE A 152 -26.68 2.13 -9.94
N GLY A 153 -25.80 1.98 -10.95
CA GLY A 153 -25.82 2.80 -12.17
C GLY A 153 -25.16 4.18 -12.06
N GLU A 154 -24.73 4.60 -10.88
CA GLU A 154 -23.99 5.84 -10.66
C GLU A 154 -22.49 5.62 -10.67
N LYS A 155 -21.73 6.67 -11.05
CA LYS A 155 -20.27 6.70 -10.95
C LYS A 155 -19.85 7.35 -9.64
N LEU A 156 -18.95 6.69 -8.92
CA LEU A 156 -18.38 7.18 -7.67
C LEU A 156 -16.89 7.46 -7.82
N LEU A 157 -16.44 8.53 -7.19
CA LEU A 157 -15.03 8.84 -7.00
C LEU A 157 -14.46 8.05 -5.79
N PRO A 158 -13.16 7.77 -5.76
CA PRO A 158 -12.53 7.10 -4.61
C PRO A 158 -12.75 7.81 -3.27
N TYR A 159 -12.93 9.12 -3.30
CA TYR A 159 -13.17 9.94 -2.09
C TYR A 159 -14.57 9.74 -1.48
N GLN A 160 -15.48 9.09 -2.20
CA GLN A 160 -16.85 8.77 -1.75
C GLN A 160 -16.96 7.37 -1.14
N LEU A 161 -15.86 6.63 -1.07
CA LEU A 161 -15.76 5.34 -0.41
C LEU A 161 -15.79 5.50 1.13
N SER A 162 -16.15 4.45 1.84
CA SER A 162 -15.99 4.38 3.29
C SER A 162 -14.51 4.42 3.70
N SER A 163 -14.21 4.78 4.95
CA SER A 163 -12.82 4.85 5.42
C SER A 163 -12.07 3.53 5.26
N GLY A 164 -12.70 2.39 5.56
CA GLY A 164 -12.11 1.07 5.35
C GLY A 164 -11.85 0.73 3.87
N GLU A 165 -12.79 1.06 2.99
CA GLU A 165 -12.62 0.90 1.54
C GLU A 165 -11.49 1.80 1.00
N LYS A 166 -11.43 3.07 1.45
CA LYS A 166 -10.34 4.00 1.11
C LYS A 166 -8.99 3.45 1.58
N GLN A 167 -8.91 2.98 2.82
CA GLN A 167 -7.70 2.43 3.41
C GLN A 167 -7.20 1.22 2.61
N MET A 168 -8.08 0.26 2.31
CA MET A 168 -7.73 -0.92 1.52
C MET A 168 -7.31 -0.53 0.10
N LEU A 169 -8.03 0.40 -0.53
CA LEU A 169 -7.69 0.91 -1.85
C LEU A 169 -6.31 1.60 -1.85
N CYS A 170 -6.01 2.44 -0.86
CA CYS A 170 -4.70 3.08 -0.70
C CYS A 170 -3.59 2.03 -0.61
N ILE A 171 -3.76 1.01 0.23
CA ILE A 171 -2.75 -0.05 0.41
C ILE A 171 -2.49 -0.76 -0.91
N LEU A 172 -3.53 -1.32 -1.52
CA LEU A 172 -3.39 -2.16 -2.72
C LEU A 172 -2.95 -1.35 -3.95
N LEU A 173 -3.38 -0.10 -4.07
CA LEU A 173 -2.97 0.78 -5.16
C LEU A 173 -1.51 1.20 -5.02
N THR A 174 -1.03 1.46 -3.79
CA THR A 174 0.40 1.71 -3.53
C THR A 174 1.25 0.54 -4.01
N VAL A 175 0.82 -0.70 -3.69
CA VAL A 175 1.53 -1.91 -4.11
C VAL A 175 1.53 -2.10 -5.62
N LEU A 176 0.43 -1.80 -6.30
CA LEU A 176 0.30 -1.93 -7.75
C LEU A 176 1.23 -0.98 -8.50
N VAL A 177 1.27 0.31 -8.10
CA VAL A 177 2.02 1.34 -8.83
C VAL A 177 3.54 1.17 -8.71
N GLU A 178 4.01 0.32 -7.81
CA GLU A 178 5.42 -0.08 -7.72
C GLU A 178 5.84 -1.11 -8.79
N ASP A 179 4.91 -1.50 -9.68
CA ASP A 179 5.15 -2.28 -10.91
C ASP A 179 5.97 -3.57 -10.67
N GLN A 180 5.64 -4.29 -9.59
CA GLN A 180 6.32 -5.52 -9.13
C GLN A 180 7.82 -5.37 -8.88
N LEU A 181 8.32 -4.15 -8.77
CA LEU A 181 9.70 -3.92 -8.37
C LEU A 181 9.91 -4.24 -6.89
N PRO A 182 11.12 -4.70 -6.50
CA PRO A 182 11.45 -4.85 -5.09
C PRO A 182 11.43 -3.49 -4.36
N TYR A 183 10.74 -3.44 -3.22
CA TYR A 183 10.69 -2.27 -2.36
C TYR A 183 10.24 -2.65 -0.93
N VAL A 184 10.38 -1.72 0.00
CA VAL A 184 9.93 -1.91 1.38
C VAL A 184 8.63 -1.13 1.61
N LEU A 185 7.59 -1.81 2.06
CA LEU A 185 6.33 -1.19 2.46
C LEU A 185 6.24 -1.16 3.97
N PHE A 186 6.25 0.05 4.53
CA PHE A 186 6.01 0.30 5.94
C PHE A 186 4.52 0.59 6.16
N MET A 187 3.90 -0.13 7.09
CA MET A 187 2.51 0.09 7.48
C MET A 187 2.40 0.23 9.00
N ASP A 188 1.78 1.32 9.45
CA ASP A 188 1.54 1.58 10.87
C ASP A 188 0.07 1.33 11.19
N GLU A 189 -0.22 0.22 11.86
CA GLU A 189 -1.57 -0.24 12.24
C GLU A 189 -2.59 -0.18 11.08
N PRO A 190 -2.29 -0.77 9.90
CA PRO A 190 -3.11 -0.60 8.69
C PRO A 190 -4.54 -1.17 8.84
N GLU A 191 -4.78 -1.96 9.87
CA GLU A 191 -6.04 -2.62 10.15
C GLU A 191 -7.11 -1.74 10.81
N VAL A 192 -6.79 -0.55 11.30
CA VAL A 192 -7.67 0.25 12.17
C VAL A 192 -9.07 0.49 11.60
N SER A 193 -9.19 0.70 10.30
CA SER A 193 -10.48 0.91 9.62
C SER A 193 -10.99 -0.31 8.86
N LEU A 194 -10.28 -1.44 8.92
CA LEU A 194 -10.60 -2.61 8.10
C LEU A 194 -11.54 -3.58 8.83
N HIS A 195 -12.46 -4.17 8.10
CA HIS A 195 -13.26 -5.30 8.57
C HIS A 195 -12.36 -6.50 8.92
N PHE A 196 -12.79 -7.32 9.88
CA PHE A 196 -12.02 -8.45 10.37
C PHE A 196 -11.55 -9.40 9.24
N GLU A 197 -12.41 -9.75 8.32
CA GLU A 197 -12.06 -10.60 7.17
C GLU A 197 -11.01 -9.98 6.25
N TRP A 198 -11.03 -8.65 6.09
CA TRP A 198 -10.02 -7.94 5.30
C TRP A 198 -8.67 -7.91 6.00
N GLN A 199 -8.68 -7.77 7.33
CA GLN A 199 -7.46 -7.84 8.14
C GLN A 199 -6.75 -9.19 7.96
N GLN A 200 -7.50 -10.30 7.98
CA GLN A 200 -6.96 -11.64 7.78
C GLN A 200 -6.33 -11.86 6.39
N ARG A 201 -6.85 -11.19 5.39
CA ARG A 201 -6.42 -11.32 3.99
C ARG A 201 -5.36 -10.30 3.58
N LEU A 202 -5.11 -9.27 4.40
CA LEU A 202 -4.32 -8.08 4.02
C LEU A 202 -2.96 -8.44 3.45
N ILE A 203 -2.18 -9.23 4.16
CA ILE A 203 -0.82 -9.61 3.76
C ILE A 203 -0.84 -10.40 2.45
N ASP A 204 -1.72 -11.40 2.35
CA ASP A 204 -1.84 -12.25 1.17
C ASP A 204 -2.25 -11.46 -0.07
N LEU A 205 -3.16 -10.48 0.09
CA LEU A 205 -3.58 -9.60 -1.01
C LEU A 205 -2.44 -8.70 -1.50
N VAL A 206 -1.65 -8.15 -0.59
CA VAL A 206 -0.45 -7.35 -0.91
C VAL A 206 0.55 -8.19 -1.69
N LEU A 207 0.90 -9.38 -1.18
CA LEU A 207 1.84 -10.30 -1.83
C LEU A 207 1.34 -10.86 -3.16
N LYS A 208 0.03 -10.98 -3.32
CA LYS A 208 -0.59 -11.41 -4.59
C LYS A 208 -0.41 -10.37 -5.70
N ILE A 209 -0.44 -9.07 -5.37
CA ILE A 209 -0.21 -7.98 -6.34
C ILE A 209 1.27 -7.81 -6.63
N ASN A 210 2.12 -7.78 -5.58
CA ASN A 210 3.57 -7.67 -5.75
C ASN A 210 4.28 -8.66 -4.82
N PRO A 211 4.76 -9.81 -5.32
CA PRO A 211 5.46 -10.81 -4.53
C PRO A 211 6.87 -10.36 -4.08
N ASN A 212 7.40 -9.28 -4.65
CA ASN A 212 8.75 -8.78 -4.38
C ASN A 212 8.79 -7.71 -3.27
N VAL A 213 7.64 -7.40 -2.66
CA VAL A 213 7.57 -6.43 -1.57
C VAL A 213 8.13 -7.02 -0.27
N GLN A 214 8.92 -6.22 0.44
CA GLN A 214 9.26 -6.48 1.84
C GLN A 214 8.31 -5.70 2.74
N LEU A 215 7.48 -6.40 3.51
CA LEU A 215 6.56 -5.77 4.46
C LEU A 215 7.22 -5.58 5.81
N ILE A 216 7.10 -4.37 6.36
CA ILE A 216 7.40 -4.06 7.76
C ILE A 216 6.18 -3.35 8.33
N MET A 217 5.49 -4.02 9.25
CA MET A 217 4.19 -3.56 9.73
C MET A 217 4.12 -3.58 11.25
N THR A 218 3.52 -2.55 11.82
CA THR A 218 3.06 -2.58 13.21
C THR A 218 1.58 -2.95 13.25
N THR A 219 1.18 -3.77 14.19
CA THR A 219 -0.22 -4.14 14.40
C THR A 219 -0.49 -4.48 15.85
N HIS A 220 -1.73 -4.30 16.28
CA HIS A 220 -2.25 -4.82 17.54
C HIS A 220 -3.37 -5.85 17.28
N SER A 221 -3.70 -6.12 16.01
CA SER A 221 -4.76 -7.07 15.66
C SER A 221 -4.20 -8.47 15.43
N PRO A 222 -4.66 -9.45 16.23
CA PRO A 222 -4.33 -10.86 15.98
C PRO A 222 -4.80 -11.33 14.59
N ALA A 223 -5.89 -10.75 14.06
CA ALA A 223 -6.48 -11.16 12.79
C ALA A 223 -5.48 -11.04 11.63
N VAL A 224 -4.61 -10.04 11.64
CA VAL A 224 -3.61 -9.80 10.59
C VAL A 224 -2.60 -10.95 10.50
N VAL A 225 -2.29 -11.62 11.62
CA VAL A 225 -1.25 -12.65 11.69
C VAL A 225 -1.80 -14.09 11.68
N MET A 226 -3.14 -14.24 11.79
CA MET A 226 -3.78 -15.57 11.95
C MET A 226 -3.56 -16.52 10.76
N ASN A 227 -3.41 -16.03 9.55
CA ASN A 227 -3.33 -16.82 8.33
C ASN A 227 -1.89 -17.28 7.99
N GLY A 228 -1.16 -17.80 8.99
CA GLY A 228 0.16 -18.39 8.78
C GLY A 228 1.33 -17.43 8.94
N TRP A 229 1.10 -16.21 9.44
CA TRP A 229 2.15 -15.20 9.59
C TRP A 229 2.72 -15.10 11.02
N GLY A 230 2.29 -15.96 11.94
CA GLY A 230 2.71 -15.94 13.35
C GLY A 230 4.21 -16.12 13.58
N ASP A 231 4.90 -16.84 12.70
CA ASP A 231 6.36 -17.05 12.75
C ASP A 231 7.18 -15.81 12.33
N LYS A 232 6.54 -14.80 11.76
CA LYS A 232 7.15 -13.53 11.35
C LYS A 232 6.92 -12.39 12.34
N VAL A 233 6.28 -12.73 13.46
CA VAL A 233 5.94 -11.77 14.51
C VAL A 233 7.14 -11.55 15.43
N THR A 234 7.38 -10.28 15.79
CA THR A 234 8.33 -9.86 16.81
C THR A 234 7.61 -8.99 17.81
N GLU A 235 7.60 -9.34 19.07
CA GLU A 235 7.04 -8.49 20.11
C GLU A 235 7.99 -7.35 20.46
N VAL A 236 7.44 -6.17 20.74
CA VAL A 236 8.27 -5.00 21.11
C VAL A 236 9.05 -5.27 22.39
N THR A 237 8.50 -6.06 23.30
CA THR A 237 9.15 -6.49 24.54
C THR A 237 10.43 -7.30 24.30
N ASP A 238 10.48 -8.08 23.19
CA ASP A 238 11.63 -8.93 22.85
C ASP A 238 12.81 -8.15 22.30
N ILE A 239 12.54 -6.94 21.78
CA ILE A 239 13.56 -6.06 21.20
C ILE A 239 13.88 -4.84 22.06
N THR A 240 13.28 -4.75 23.25
CA THR A 240 13.56 -3.68 24.22
C THR A 240 14.75 -4.11 25.09
N ILE A 241 15.82 -3.34 25.05
CA ILE A 241 16.97 -3.51 25.94
C ILE A 241 16.68 -2.69 27.22
N ASN A 242 16.58 -3.37 28.36
CA ASN A 242 16.46 -2.75 29.68
C ASN A 242 17.78 -2.10 30.11
#